data_e91d898b20bacae867484c184766b9f2
#
_entry.id   e91d898b20bacae867484c184766b9f2
#
_cell.length_a   1.000
_cell.length_b   1.000
_cell.length_c   1.000
_cell.angle_alpha   90.00
_cell.angle_beta   90.00
_cell.angle_gamma   90.00
#
_symmetry.space_group_name_H-M   'P 1'
#
loop_
_entity.id
_entity.type
_entity.pdbx_description
1 polymer ?
#
loop_
_entity_poly.entity_id
_entity_poly.type
_entity_poly.pdbx_seq_one_letter_code
_entity_poly.pdbx_strand_id
1 'polypeptide(L)'
;EDVNEQIRLAYMDWLSTQSSAPKGWEAIGLLCNVGSLRHSRAPGGTCLSALRKGGWGTPDKHINNSKGCGGVMRVAPIGCVRQWSPEQAFDIAEKAAAITHGHPSGYLSAAAMAAIVRMLLDGTDLPKATNQTLRMLSVQPDHQETTDAIKAALQAWQTRSSDHTAKIRNLGLGWIGEEALAIALYAALSGNSFKS
;
A
#
# COMPACT_ATOMS: atom_id res chain seq x y z
N GLU A 1 19.09 9.52 8.97
CA GLU A 1 19.08 8.44 7.95
C GLU A 1 17.79 8.52 7.14
N ASP A 2 17.89 8.28 5.83
CA ASP A 2 16.71 8.27 4.94
C ASP A 2 15.87 7.01 5.20
N VAL A 3 14.66 7.19 5.72
CA VAL A 3 13.72 6.10 6.04
C VAL A 3 13.39 5.25 4.80
N ASN A 4 13.27 5.87 3.63
CA ASN A 4 12.93 5.14 2.41
C ASN A 4 14.10 4.27 1.92
N GLU A 5 15.33 4.71 2.12
CA GLU A 5 16.51 3.88 1.86
C GLU A 5 16.56 2.68 2.81
N GLN A 6 16.25 2.87 4.10
CA GLN A 6 16.17 1.74 5.05
C GLN A 6 15.07 0.74 4.66
N ILE A 7 13.90 1.22 4.19
CA ILE A 7 12.85 0.36 3.68
C ILE A 7 13.31 -0.40 2.43
N ARG A 8 14.02 0.26 1.50
CA ARG A 8 14.58 -0.37 0.31
C ARG A 8 15.56 -1.48 0.67
N LEU A 9 16.49 -1.20 1.59
CA LEU A 9 17.45 -2.20 2.08
C LEU A 9 16.73 -3.40 2.71
N ALA A 10 15.72 -3.17 3.52
CA ALA A 10 14.90 -4.25 4.11
C ALA A 10 14.17 -5.08 3.04
N TYR A 11 13.71 -4.46 1.94
CA TYR A 11 13.12 -5.21 0.83
C TYR A 11 14.17 -6.02 0.05
N MET A 12 15.38 -5.52 -0.08
CA MET A 12 16.50 -6.28 -0.68
C MET A 12 16.87 -7.47 0.20
N ASP A 13 16.90 -7.28 1.51
CA ASP A 13 17.11 -8.36 2.48
C ASP A 13 16.01 -9.42 2.39
N TRP A 14 14.74 -8.99 2.29
CA TRP A 14 13.64 -9.91 2.05
C TRP A 14 13.82 -10.68 0.73
N LEU A 15 14.28 -10.04 -0.35
CA LEU A 15 14.55 -10.70 -1.61
C LEU A 15 15.56 -11.85 -1.45
N SER A 16 16.53 -11.71 -0.57
CA SER A 16 17.53 -12.76 -0.28
C SER A 16 16.89 -14.01 0.33
N THR A 17 15.78 -13.85 1.06
CA THR A 17 15.04 -14.98 1.64
C THR A 17 14.21 -15.75 0.60
N GLN A 18 14.01 -15.18 -0.59
CA GLN A 18 13.24 -15.76 -1.70
C GLN A 18 14.11 -16.53 -2.71
N SER A 19 15.35 -16.87 -2.35
CA SER A 19 16.31 -17.54 -3.25
C SER A 19 16.63 -16.76 -4.54
N SER A 20 16.53 -15.44 -4.48
CA SER A 20 16.60 -14.53 -5.64
C SER A 20 17.48 -13.31 -5.42
N ALA A 21 18.32 -13.30 -4.38
CA ALA A 21 19.17 -12.16 -4.09
C ALA A 21 20.07 -11.80 -5.30
N PRO A 22 20.27 -10.51 -5.57
CA PRO A 22 21.27 -10.09 -6.54
C PRO A 22 22.65 -10.63 -6.17
N LYS A 23 23.45 -10.95 -7.19
CA LYS A 23 24.83 -11.44 -6.98
C LYS A 23 25.62 -10.41 -6.18
N GLY A 24 26.22 -10.84 -5.06
CA GLY A 24 27.01 -9.98 -4.18
C GLY A 24 26.20 -9.20 -3.13
N TRP A 25 24.88 -9.41 -3.01
CA TRP A 25 24.10 -8.83 -1.92
C TRP A 25 24.37 -9.59 -0.61
N GLU A 26 24.84 -8.88 0.40
CA GLU A 26 24.97 -9.37 1.78
C GLU A 26 23.79 -8.83 2.61
N ALA A 27 22.93 -9.72 3.07
CA ALA A 27 21.79 -9.34 3.90
C ALA A 27 22.26 -8.96 5.31
N ILE A 28 21.86 -7.78 5.77
CA ILE A 28 22.25 -7.23 7.07
C ILE A 28 21.11 -7.25 8.11
N GLY A 29 19.86 -7.42 7.66
CA GLY A 29 18.69 -7.39 8.53
C GLY A 29 18.57 -8.62 9.43
N LEU A 30 18.15 -8.41 10.68
CA LEU A 30 17.97 -9.49 11.67
C LEU A 30 17.06 -10.61 11.18
N LEU A 31 16.00 -10.27 10.44
CA LEU A 31 14.99 -11.22 9.96
C LEU A 31 15.56 -12.18 8.89
N CYS A 32 16.62 -11.81 8.19
CA CYS A 32 17.24 -12.67 7.17
C CYS A 32 17.86 -13.93 7.77
N ASN A 33 18.18 -13.92 9.07
CA ASN A 33 18.76 -15.05 9.78
C ASN A 33 17.70 -15.98 10.39
N VAL A 34 16.41 -15.64 10.30
CA VAL A 34 15.31 -16.47 10.79
C VAL A 34 14.96 -17.51 9.74
N GLY A 35 15.33 -18.77 9.96
CA GLY A 35 15.16 -19.88 9.00
C GLY A 35 13.72 -20.06 8.53
N SER A 36 12.73 -19.88 9.42
CA SER A 36 11.30 -19.95 9.09
C SER A 36 10.80 -18.87 8.11
N LEU A 37 11.55 -17.81 7.90
CA LEU A 37 11.23 -16.76 6.93
C LEU A 37 11.82 -17.01 5.54
N ARG A 38 12.74 -18.00 5.41
CA ARG A 38 13.37 -18.38 4.14
C ARG A 38 12.47 -19.30 3.30
N HIS A 39 11.24 -18.89 3.10
CA HIS A 39 10.27 -19.62 2.29
C HIS A 39 9.58 -18.68 1.31
N SER A 40 9.44 -19.15 0.06
CA SER A 40 8.59 -18.48 -0.92
C SER A 40 7.12 -18.66 -0.53
N ARG A 41 6.42 -17.56 -0.25
CA ARG A 41 4.99 -17.52 0.07
C ARG A 41 4.25 -16.69 -0.98
N ALA A 42 4.25 -17.18 -2.22
CA ALA A 42 3.64 -16.52 -3.37
C ALA A 42 4.05 -15.03 -3.52
N PRO A 43 5.35 -14.73 -3.57
CA PRO A 43 5.80 -13.35 -3.74
C PRO A 43 5.34 -12.80 -5.08
N GLY A 44 4.89 -11.54 -5.10
CA GLY A 44 4.42 -10.88 -6.31
C GLY A 44 5.54 -10.72 -7.35
N GLY A 45 5.26 -11.07 -8.60
CA GLY A 45 6.23 -10.95 -9.70
C GLY A 45 6.75 -9.52 -9.89
N THR A 46 5.89 -8.51 -9.71
CA THR A 46 6.28 -7.09 -9.74
C THR A 46 7.34 -6.77 -8.69
N CYS A 47 7.14 -7.20 -7.44
CA CYS A 47 8.11 -6.97 -6.36
C CYS A 47 9.45 -7.65 -6.68
N LEU A 48 9.43 -8.94 -7.05
CA LEU A 48 10.65 -9.68 -7.36
C LEU A 48 11.42 -9.06 -8.53
N SER A 49 10.73 -8.69 -9.62
CA SER A 49 11.37 -8.12 -10.80
C SER A 49 11.97 -6.73 -10.54
N ALA A 50 11.28 -5.89 -9.78
CA ALA A 50 11.77 -4.57 -9.42
C ALA A 50 12.99 -4.64 -8.48
N LEU A 51 12.93 -5.48 -7.44
CA LEU A 51 14.03 -5.63 -6.49
C LEU A 51 15.26 -6.29 -7.11
N ARG A 52 15.10 -7.24 -8.05
CA ARG A 52 16.22 -7.79 -8.82
C ARG A 52 16.97 -6.72 -9.65
N LYS A 53 16.30 -5.62 -9.99
CA LYS A 53 16.89 -4.42 -10.63
C LYS A 53 17.40 -3.41 -9.62
N GLY A 54 17.45 -3.75 -8.32
CA GLY A 54 17.92 -2.89 -7.23
C GLY A 54 16.85 -2.12 -6.48
N GLY A 55 15.59 -2.14 -6.92
CA GLY A 55 14.50 -1.44 -6.23
C GLY A 55 14.67 0.09 -6.20
N TRP A 56 15.10 0.69 -7.29
CA TRP A 56 15.39 2.14 -7.38
C TRP A 56 14.20 2.97 -7.89
N GLY A 57 12.98 2.44 -7.81
CA GLY A 57 11.78 3.19 -8.18
C GLY A 57 11.47 4.30 -7.20
N THR A 58 11.05 5.45 -7.74
CA THR A 58 10.51 6.60 -6.99
C THR A 58 9.28 7.15 -7.71
N PRO A 59 8.46 8.00 -7.08
CA PRO A 59 7.36 8.66 -7.77
C PRO A 59 7.80 9.46 -9.00
N ASP A 60 9.00 10.04 -8.99
CA ASP A 60 9.55 10.82 -10.12
C ASP A 60 10.27 9.95 -11.15
N LYS A 61 10.73 8.75 -10.75
CA LYS A 61 11.50 7.83 -11.62
C LYS A 61 10.92 6.43 -11.52
N HIS A 62 9.96 6.16 -12.37
CA HIS A 62 9.23 4.89 -12.36
C HIS A 62 10.12 3.72 -12.78
N ILE A 63 10.17 2.67 -11.97
CA ILE A 63 10.89 1.44 -12.29
C ILE A 63 10.12 0.53 -13.27
N ASN A 64 8.81 0.71 -13.34
CA ASN A 64 7.86 0.01 -14.20
C ASN A 64 6.52 0.79 -14.25
N ASN A 65 5.51 0.22 -14.91
CA ASN A 65 4.15 0.79 -14.94
C ASN A 65 3.13 -0.12 -14.21
N SER A 66 3.52 -0.72 -13.11
CA SER A 66 2.66 -1.65 -12.38
C SER A 66 1.69 -0.92 -11.45
N LYS A 67 0.39 -1.24 -11.61
CA LYS A 67 -0.70 -0.88 -10.70
C LYS A 67 -0.94 -1.94 -9.61
N GLY A 68 -0.16 -3.02 -9.56
CA GLY A 68 -0.41 -4.16 -8.68
C GLY A 68 -0.67 -3.78 -7.22
N CYS A 69 -1.53 -4.53 -6.54
CA CYS A 69 -1.92 -4.28 -5.15
C CYS A 69 -0.80 -4.52 -4.12
N GLY A 70 0.35 -5.06 -4.53
CA GLY A 70 1.47 -5.35 -3.62
C GLY A 70 2.04 -4.13 -2.90
N GLY A 71 1.86 -2.91 -3.43
CA GLY A 71 2.17 -1.66 -2.75
C GLY A 71 1.27 -1.45 -1.53
N VAL A 72 -0.03 -1.41 -1.74
CA VAL A 72 -1.03 -1.13 -0.68
C VAL A 72 -1.07 -2.22 0.40
N MET A 73 -0.79 -3.48 0.03
CA MET A 73 -0.85 -4.61 0.97
C MET A 73 0.18 -4.55 2.11
N ARG A 74 1.29 -3.86 1.93
CA ARG A 74 2.44 -3.93 2.85
C ARG A 74 2.70 -2.65 3.65
N VAL A 75 1.95 -1.56 3.42
CA VAL A 75 2.28 -0.23 3.97
C VAL A 75 1.56 0.11 5.27
N ALA A 76 0.59 -0.68 5.72
CA ALA A 76 -0.09 -0.44 6.98
C ALA A 76 0.86 -0.23 8.18
N PRO A 77 1.99 -0.96 8.32
CA PRO A 77 2.96 -0.72 9.39
C PRO A 77 3.53 0.70 9.41
N ILE A 78 3.64 1.37 8.25
CA ILE A 78 4.09 2.77 8.17
C ILE A 78 3.11 3.68 8.91
N GLY A 79 1.80 3.48 8.72
CA GLY A 79 0.77 4.19 9.46
C GLY A 79 0.77 3.90 10.98
N CYS A 80 1.39 2.81 11.43
CA CYS A 80 1.49 2.48 12.84
C CYS A 80 2.60 3.25 13.60
N VAL A 81 3.46 3.98 12.90
CA VAL A 81 4.54 4.74 13.53
C VAL A 81 3.99 6.03 14.13
N ARG A 82 3.88 6.07 15.45
CA ARG A 82 3.23 7.16 16.20
C ARG A 82 3.90 8.52 16.05
N GLN A 83 5.19 8.54 15.78
CA GLN A 83 5.99 9.77 15.65
C GLN A 83 5.71 10.52 14.34
N TRP A 84 5.08 9.88 13.37
CA TRP A 84 4.77 10.49 12.08
C TRP A 84 3.37 11.07 12.05
N SER A 85 3.24 12.24 11.43
CA SER A 85 1.94 12.78 11.07
C SER A 85 1.27 11.95 9.96
N PRO A 86 -0.04 12.11 9.72
CA PRO A 86 -0.69 11.47 8.56
C PRO A 86 -0.04 11.83 7.22
N GLU A 87 0.44 13.06 7.05
CA GLU A 87 1.14 13.52 5.85
C GLU A 87 2.50 12.84 5.70
N GLN A 88 3.25 12.71 6.79
CA GLN A 88 4.52 11.98 6.77
C GLN A 88 4.32 10.49 6.47
N ALA A 89 3.28 9.86 7.05
CA ALA A 89 2.94 8.47 6.76
C ALA A 89 2.54 8.29 5.28
N PHE A 90 1.82 9.26 4.70
CA PHE A 90 1.47 9.30 3.29
C PHE A 90 2.72 9.34 2.42
N ASP A 91 3.60 10.34 2.61
CA ASP A 91 4.82 10.54 1.82
C ASP A 91 5.77 9.33 1.89
N ILE A 92 6.00 8.78 3.09
CA ILE A 92 6.86 7.62 3.28
C ILE A 92 6.28 6.38 2.60
N ALA A 93 4.96 6.16 2.71
CA ALA A 93 4.31 5.00 2.10
C ALA A 93 4.25 5.10 0.57
N GLU A 94 4.04 6.30 0.03
CA GLU A 94 4.16 6.57 -1.40
C GLU A 94 5.51 6.11 -1.94
N LYS A 95 6.59 6.63 -1.36
CA LYS A 95 7.96 6.30 -1.76
C LYS A 95 8.28 4.82 -1.54
N ALA A 96 7.86 4.23 -0.42
CA ALA A 96 8.05 2.81 -0.13
C ALA A 96 7.34 1.90 -1.15
N ALA A 97 6.16 2.29 -1.63
CA ALA A 97 5.46 1.55 -2.67
C ALA A 97 6.10 1.74 -4.05
N ALA A 98 6.54 2.96 -4.37
CA ALA A 98 7.19 3.29 -5.64
C ALA A 98 8.49 2.53 -5.88
N ILE A 99 9.19 2.07 -4.84
CA ILE A 99 10.34 1.17 -4.94
C ILE A 99 10.08 0.01 -5.91
N THR A 100 8.83 -0.48 -5.98
CA THR A 100 8.48 -1.67 -6.77
C THR A 100 7.29 -1.46 -7.71
N HIS A 101 6.41 -0.49 -7.46
CA HIS A 101 5.19 -0.22 -8.23
C HIS A 101 5.23 1.22 -8.74
N GLY A 102 5.57 1.39 -10.00
CA GLY A 102 5.85 2.71 -10.57
C GLY A 102 4.63 3.44 -11.13
N HIS A 103 3.44 2.83 -11.21
CA HIS A 103 2.24 3.55 -11.63
C HIS A 103 1.66 4.37 -10.46
N PRO A 104 1.15 5.60 -10.70
CA PRO A 104 0.53 6.44 -9.67
C PRO A 104 -0.50 5.71 -8.81
N SER A 105 -1.44 4.99 -9.41
CA SER A 105 -2.42 4.20 -8.65
C SER A 105 -1.78 3.12 -7.77
N GLY A 106 -0.61 2.59 -8.15
CA GLY A 106 0.11 1.58 -7.36
C GLY A 106 0.74 2.15 -6.10
N TYR A 107 1.26 3.39 -6.13
CA TYR A 107 1.89 4.01 -4.96
C TYR A 107 0.96 4.98 -4.20
N LEU A 108 0.04 5.69 -4.87
CA LEU A 108 -0.91 6.59 -4.19
C LEU A 108 -1.96 5.83 -3.38
N SER A 109 -2.39 4.64 -3.82
CA SER A 109 -3.25 3.78 -3.00
C SER A 109 -2.56 3.33 -1.71
N ALA A 110 -1.26 3.08 -1.77
CA ALA A 110 -0.44 2.76 -0.60
C ALA A 110 -0.30 3.96 0.34
N ALA A 111 0.00 5.14 -0.21
CA ALA A 111 0.06 6.39 0.54
C ALA A 111 -1.25 6.67 1.28
N ALA A 112 -2.37 6.55 0.58
CA ALA A 112 -3.71 6.73 1.15
C ALA A 112 -3.97 5.74 2.30
N MET A 113 -3.64 4.46 2.12
CA MET A 113 -3.80 3.44 3.16
C MET A 113 -3.02 3.76 4.43
N ALA A 114 -1.75 4.15 4.31
CA ALA A 114 -0.91 4.46 5.47
C ALA A 114 -1.41 5.70 6.22
N ALA A 115 -1.82 6.74 5.52
CA ALA A 115 -2.40 7.95 6.13
C ALA A 115 -3.71 7.64 6.87
N ILE A 116 -4.59 6.84 6.29
CA ILE A 116 -5.84 6.40 6.94
C ILE A 116 -5.51 5.63 8.22
N VAL A 117 -4.61 4.64 8.17
CA VAL A 117 -4.19 3.88 9.35
C VAL A 117 -3.64 4.80 10.42
N ARG A 118 -2.81 5.79 10.07
CA ARG A 118 -2.26 6.76 11.02
C ARG A 118 -3.37 7.55 11.72
N MET A 119 -4.32 8.09 10.95
CA MET A 119 -5.44 8.86 11.50
C MET A 119 -6.37 8.02 12.39
N LEU A 120 -6.62 6.77 12.03
CA LEU A 120 -7.42 5.85 12.85
C LEU A 120 -6.76 5.60 14.21
N LEU A 121 -5.44 5.43 14.24
CA LEU A 121 -4.69 5.23 15.49
C LEU A 121 -4.63 6.48 16.36
N ASP A 122 -4.87 7.66 15.78
CA ASP A 122 -5.03 8.93 16.51
C ASP A 122 -6.49 9.18 16.95
N GLY A 123 -7.39 8.20 16.72
CA GLY A 123 -8.79 8.28 17.15
C GLY A 123 -9.74 8.95 16.14
N THR A 124 -9.28 9.27 14.93
CA THR A 124 -10.16 9.76 13.87
C THR A 124 -11.06 8.62 13.36
N ASP A 125 -12.35 8.84 13.19
CA ASP A 125 -13.23 7.84 12.58
C ASP A 125 -12.90 7.60 11.09
N LEU A 126 -13.22 6.39 10.59
CA LEU A 126 -12.85 5.97 9.24
C LEU A 126 -13.46 6.86 8.13
N PRO A 127 -14.74 7.28 8.17
CA PRO A 127 -15.27 8.19 7.16
C PRO A 127 -14.54 9.53 7.12
N LYS A 128 -14.18 10.10 8.27
CA LYS A 128 -13.46 11.36 8.37
C LYS A 128 -12.01 11.20 7.89
N ALA A 129 -11.31 10.14 8.31
CA ALA A 129 -9.96 9.83 7.84
C ALA A 129 -9.92 9.67 6.30
N THR A 130 -10.89 8.94 5.73
CA THR A 130 -11.01 8.76 4.28
C THR A 130 -11.21 10.09 3.56
N ASN A 131 -12.09 10.97 4.07
CA ASN A 131 -12.30 12.30 3.47
C ASN A 131 -11.08 13.22 3.61
N GLN A 132 -10.31 13.11 4.69
CA GLN A 132 -9.05 13.85 4.83
C GLN A 132 -8.01 13.35 3.81
N THR A 133 -7.92 12.04 3.62
CA THR A 133 -7.02 11.45 2.63
C THR A 133 -7.36 11.85 1.19
N LEU A 134 -8.64 12.01 0.85
CA LEU A 134 -9.04 12.56 -0.46
C LEU A 134 -8.51 13.98 -0.69
N ARG A 135 -8.42 14.81 0.35
CA ARG A 135 -7.79 16.14 0.25
C ARG A 135 -6.27 16.05 0.05
N MET A 136 -5.61 15.10 0.72
CA MET A 136 -4.17 14.85 0.51
C MET A 136 -3.89 14.37 -0.91
N LEU A 137 -4.73 13.48 -1.45
CA LEU A 137 -4.64 13.00 -2.83
C LEU A 137 -4.86 14.11 -3.85
N SER A 138 -5.79 15.04 -3.61
CA SER A 138 -6.19 16.05 -4.60
C SER A 138 -5.07 17.00 -5.05
N VAL A 139 -3.97 17.06 -4.33
CA VAL A 139 -2.78 17.85 -4.67
C VAL A 139 -1.66 17.02 -5.30
N GLN A 140 -1.85 15.70 -5.42
CA GLN A 140 -0.87 14.81 -6.04
C GLN A 140 -1.08 14.72 -7.56
N PRO A 141 -0.02 14.60 -8.35
CA PRO A 141 -0.16 14.32 -9.77
C PRO A 141 -0.81 12.94 -10.00
N ASP A 142 -1.57 12.81 -11.07
CA ASP A 142 -2.18 11.54 -11.53
C ASP A 142 -2.99 10.78 -10.46
N HIS A 143 -3.56 11.52 -9.50
CA HIS A 143 -4.31 10.94 -8.37
C HIS A 143 -5.69 10.39 -8.74
N GLN A 144 -6.20 10.70 -9.95
CA GLN A 144 -7.62 10.57 -10.28
C GLN A 144 -8.15 9.15 -10.09
N GLU A 145 -7.44 8.13 -10.58
CA GLU A 145 -7.89 6.73 -10.45
C GLU A 145 -8.03 6.31 -8.98
N THR A 146 -7.06 6.64 -8.13
CA THR A 146 -7.14 6.34 -6.69
C THR A 146 -8.24 7.13 -6.01
N THR A 147 -8.41 8.40 -6.37
CA THR A 147 -9.48 9.26 -5.84
C THR A 147 -10.86 8.72 -6.21
N ASP A 148 -11.08 8.31 -7.45
CA ASP A 148 -12.36 7.80 -7.93
C ASP A 148 -12.69 6.45 -7.28
N ALA A 149 -11.70 5.58 -7.09
CA ALA A 149 -11.88 4.31 -6.39
C ALA A 149 -12.31 4.51 -4.92
N ILE A 150 -11.68 5.45 -4.20
CA ILE A 150 -12.08 5.79 -2.82
C ILE A 150 -13.49 6.39 -2.78
N LYS A 151 -13.83 7.29 -3.70
CA LYS A 151 -15.19 7.87 -3.82
C LYS A 151 -16.22 6.79 -4.10
N ALA A 152 -15.93 5.85 -5.00
CA ALA A 152 -16.82 4.72 -5.30
C ALA A 152 -17.07 3.86 -4.06
N ALA A 153 -16.04 3.60 -3.24
CA ALA A 153 -16.19 2.86 -1.98
C ALA A 153 -17.12 3.60 -0.99
N LEU A 154 -16.94 4.91 -0.82
CA LEU A 154 -17.82 5.74 0.03
C LEU A 154 -19.27 5.74 -0.49
N GLN A 155 -19.48 5.87 -1.79
CA GLN A 155 -20.79 5.84 -2.41
C GLN A 155 -21.46 4.47 -2.23
N ALA A 156 -20.73 3.38 -2.44
CA ALA A 156 -21.22 2.03 -2.23
C ALA A 156 -21.65 1.80 -0.77
N TRP A 157 -20.88 2.32 0.20
CA TRP A 157 -21.22 2.27 1.62
C TRP A 157 -22.50 3.05 1.95
N GLN A 158 -22.66 4.25 1.40
CA GLN A 158 -23.83 5.11 1.64
C GLN A 158 -25.13 4.56 1.00
N THR A 159 -25.02 3.68 0.00
CA THR A 159 -26.15 3.08 -0.68
C THR A 159 -26.81 2.02 0.21
N ARG A 160 -28.12 2.11 0.41
CA ARG A 160 -28.89 1.22 1.31
C ARG A 160 -29.06 -0.24 0.86
N SER A 161 -28.55 -0.64 -0.31
CA SER A 161 -28.62 -2.03 -0.77
C SER A 161 -27.84 -2.96 0.17
N SER A 162 -28.42 -4.11 0.50
CA SER A 162 -27.80 -5.17 1.31
C SER A 162 -26.93 -6.15 0.49
N ASP A 163 -26.89 -5.99 -0.83
CA ASP A 163 -26.06 -6.87 -1.69
C ASP A 163 -24.59 -6.44 -1.65
N HIS A 164 -23.90 -6.87 -0.61
CA HIS A 164 -22.47 -6.62 -0.44
C HIS A 164 -21.63 -7.25 -1.56
N THR A 165 -22.06 -8.41 -2.08
CA THR A 165 -21.33 -9.11 -3.15
C THR A 165 -21.32 -8.30 -4.44
N ALA A 166 -22.48 -7.76 -4.85
CA ALA A 166 -22.56 -6.91 -6.03
C ALA A 166 -21.76 -5.61 -5.85
N LYS A 167 -21.82 -5.00 -4.67
CA LYS A 167 -21.05 -3.78 -4.37
C LYS A 167 -19.54 -4.02 -4.48
N ILE A 168 -19.02 -5.11 -3.88
CA ILE A 168 -17.60 -5.47 -3.96
C ILE A 168 -17.18 -5.73 -5.41
N ARG A 169 -17.98 -6.47 -6.18
CA ARG A 169 -17.71 -6.73 -7.60
C ARG A 169 -17.63 -5.44 -8.43
N ASN A 170 -18.47 -4.45 -8.12
CA ASN A 170 -18.45 -3.16 -8.80
C ASN A 170 -17.24 -2.30 -8.44
N LEU A 171 -16.59 -2.53 -7.30
CA LEU A 171 -15.35 -1.87 -6.89
C LEU A 171 -14.11 -2.48 -7.54
N GLY A 172 -14.23 -3.66 -8.16
CA GLY A 172 -13.16 -4.32 -8.89
C GLY A 172 -12.86 -5.73 -8.39
N LEU A 173 -11.74 -6.28 -8.86
CA LEU A 173 -11.28 -7.62 -8.52
C LEU A 173 -10.18 -7.63 -7.44
N GLY A 174 -9.69 -6.45 -7.06
CA GLY A 174 -8.66 -6.29 -6.03
C GLY A 174 -7.22 -6.63 -6.47
N TRP A 175 -6.99 -6.82 -7.78
CA TRP A 175 -5.65 -7.11 -8.29
C TRP A 175 -4.76 -5.88 -8.43
N ILE A 176 -5.35 -4.70 -8.54
CA ILE A 176 -4.66 -3.42 -8.63
C ILE A 176 -4.87 -2.60 -7.35
N GLY A 177 -3.96 -1.67 -7.08
CA GLY A 177 -3.86 -0.99 -5.79
C GLY A 177 -5.12 -0.22 -5.40
N GLU A 178 -5.67 0.55 -6.33
CA GLU A 178 -6.86 1.37 -6.12
C GLU A 178 -8.13 0.51 -5.88
N GLU A 179 -8.28 -0.62 -6.58
CA GLU A 179 -9.41 -1.54 -6.35
C GLU A 179 -9.28 -2.22 -4.98
N ALA A 180 -8.07 -2.70 -4.64
CA ALA A 180 -7.81 -3.34 -3.35
C ALA A 180 -8.11 -2.38 -2.18
N LEU A 181 -7.68 -1.12 -2.30
CA LEU A 181 -7.98 -0.08 -1.32
C LEU A 181 -9.48 0.19 -1.22
N ALA A 182 -10.18 0.34 -2.35
CA ALA A 182 -11.62 0.61 -2.38
C ALA A 182 -12.42 -0.53 -1.72
N ILE A 183 -12.09 -1.78 -2.03
CA ILE A 183 -12.74 -2.96 -1.43
C ILE A 183 -12.48 -3.00 0.08
N ALA A 184 -11.23 -2.76 0.51
CA ALA A 184 -10.88 -2.74 1.93
C ALA A 184 -11.63 -1.63 2.70
N LEU A 185 -11.69 -0.42 2.13
CA LEU A 185 -12.45 0.69 2.72
C LEU A 185 -13.94 0.38 2.81
N TYR A 186 -14.54 -0.14 1.74
CA TYR A 186 -15.94 -0.52 1.74
C TYR A 186 -16.24 -1.57 2.81
N ALA A 187 -15.43 -2.62 2.90
CA ALA A 187 -15.58 -3.68 3.91
C ALA A 187 -15.48 -3.11 5.33
N ALA A 188 -14.45 -2.29 5.61
CA ALA A 188 -14.26 -1.69 6.92
C ALA A 188 -15.35 -0.69 7.32
N LEU A 189 -15.90 0.08 6.35
CA LEU A 189 -17.01 1.00 6.56
C LEU A 189 -18.34 0.28 6.79
N SER A 190 -18.52 -0.92 6.22
CA SER A 190 -19.76 -1.70 6.28
C SER A 190 -19.81 -2.62 7.50
N GLY A 191 -18.66 -2.97 8.08
CA GLY A 191 -18.58 -3.83 9.27
C GLY A 191 -18.84 -3.07 10.56
N ASN A 192 -19.53 -3.71 11.50
CA ASN A 192 -19.76 -3.17 12.85
C ASN A 192 -18.69 -3.63 13.86
N SER A 193 -17.89 -4.62 13.50
CA SER A 193 -16.80 -5.17 14.30
C SER A 193 -15.81 -5.92 13.42
N PHE A 194 -14.64 -6.27 13.97
CA PHE A 194 -13.65 -7.10 13.26
C PHE A 194 -14.18 -8.50 12.89
N LYS A 195 -15.23 -8.96 13.57
CA LYS A 195 -15.84 -10.29 13.37
C LYS A 195 -17.12 -10.27 12.53
N SER A 196 -17.58 -9.10 12.12
CA SER A 196 -18.83 -8.93 11.36
C SER A 196 -18.57 -8.96 9.85
#